data_81e66a912980c15c221e05adb84e7409
#
_entry.id   81e66a912980c15c221e05adb84e7409
#
_cell.length_a   1.000
_cell.length_b   1.000
_cell.length_c   1.000
_cell.angle_alpha   90.00
_cell.angle_beta   90.00
_cell.angle_gamma   90.00
#
_symmetry.space_group_name_H-M   'P 1'
#
loop_
_entity.id
_entity.type
_entity.pdbx_description
1 polymer ?
#
loop_
_entity_poly.entity_id
_entity_poly.type
_entity_poly.pdbx_seq_one_letter_code
_entity_poly.pdbx_strand_id
1 'polypeptide(L)'
;MIGKHYLLTGATGSLGESLIQSMNNHGAFVSIIVRNEDKANHLITKYKNIKEVFILNMNDTAQVEQYSLSHNNMYDGIINNAGLGYFKSNEAHTSNEIKDIYHTNLVNLIILLNRILPYLKRGASIVNISSISSKVTTPYGSHYAASKAALSSFTNAFRLEREDLHVLTVNPGPFKSQFHAKADPSGHFEKLTSQIQLNVEDLSEQIVKSMIKRKIEINEPKWMDLGLRFYQLAPRTFEKLFKQSFLSKKIE
;
A
#
# COMPACT_ATOMS: atom_id res chain seq x y z
N MET A 1 -8.97 13.41 -14.07
CA MET A 1 -7.88 13.96 -13.21
C MET A 1 -6.92 14.85 -13.99
N ILE A 2 -7.40 15.43 -15.08
CA ILE A 2 -6.58 16.19 -16.04
C ILE A 2 -5.77 17.29 -15.33
N GLY A 3 -4.45 17.31 -15.57
CA GLY A 3 -3.51 18.29 -15.03
C GLY A 3 -3.19 18.18 -13.53
N LYS A 4 -3.82 17.24 -12.80
CA LYS A 4 -3.50 17.00 -11.38
C LYS A 4 -2.17 16.29 -11.21
N HIS A 5 -1.47 16.58 -10.12
CA HIS A 5 -0.12 16.08 -9.85
C HIS A 5 -0.06 15.38 -8.49
N TYR A 6 0.40 14.14 -8.48
CA TYR A 6 0.44 13.29 -7.28
C TYR A 6 1.85 12.78 -7.00
N LEU A 7 2.16 12.60 -5.71
CA LEU A 7 3.31 11.83 -5.26
C LEU A 7 2.93 10.34 -5.18
N LEU A 8 3.86 9.44 -5.52
CA LEU A 8 3.66 7.99 -5.45
C LEU A 8 4.89 7.30 -4.86
N THR A 9 4.74 6.64 -3.72
CA THR A 9 5.77 5.75 -3.18
C THR A 9 5.64 4.34 -3.73
N GLY A 10 6.76 3.60 -3.82
CA GLY A 10 6.73 2.21 -4.31
C GLY A 10 6.37 2.08 -5.79
N ALA A 11 6.68 3.08 -6.59
CA ALA A 11 6.36 3.17 -8.02
C ALA A 11 6.91 2.01 -8.87
N THR A 12 8.01 1.39 -8.44
CA THR A 12 8.68 0.28 -9.15
C THR A 12 8.06 -1.11 -8.86
N GLY A 13 7.04 -1.18 -8.02
CA GLY A 13 6.27 -2.39 -7.79
C GLY A 13 5.12 -2.55 -8.80
N SER A 14 4.57 -3.77 -8.92
CA SER A 14 3.51 -4.06 -9.91
C SER A 14 2.32 -3.10 -9.80
N LEU A 15 1.78 -2.87 -8.59
CA LEU A 15 0.69 -1.92 -8.39
C LEU A 15 1.14 -0.46 -8.63
N GLY A 16 2.37 -0.10 -8.22
CA GLY A 16 2.90 1.25 -8.42
C GLY A 16 3.01 1.61 -9.90
N GLU A 17 3.54 0.71 -10.71
CA GLU A 17 3.64 0.90 -12.16
C GLU A 17 2.26 0.95 -12.83
N SER A 18 1.34 0.07 -12.43
CA SER A 18 -0.03 0.08 -12.93
C SER A 18 -0.78 1.36 -12.55
N LEU A 19 -0.54 1.92 -11.35
CA LEU A 19 -1.07 3.22 -10.94
C LEU A 19 -0.54 4.37 -11.83
N ILE A 20 0.76 4.37 -12.19
CA ILE A 20 1.31 5.37 -13.12
C ILE A 20 0.55 5.32 -14.45
N GLN A 21 0.34 4.12 -15.00
CA GLN A 21 -0.39 3.94 -16.25
C GLN A 21 -1.85 4.40 -16.13
N SER A 22 -2.56 3.99 -15.08
CA SER A 22 -3.96 4.39 -14.88
C SER A 22 -4.08 5.91 -14.71
N MET A 23 -3.18 6.54 -13.93
CA MET A 23 -3.16 7.99 -13.77
C MET A 23 -2.85 8.72 -15.09
N ASN A 24 -1.95 8.16 -15.92
CA ASN A 24 -1.69 8.68 -17.26
C ASN A 24 -2.95 8.67 -18.13
N ASN A 25 -3.69 7.57 -18.14
CA ASN A 25 -4.94 7.42 -18.88
C ASN A 25 -6.01 8.44 -18.46
N HIS A 26 -5.95 8.90 -17.21
CA HIS A 26 -6.82 9.94 -16.66
C HIS A 26 -6.24 11.37 -16.75
N GLY A 27 -5.12 11.55 -17.46
CA GLY A 27 -4.47 12.85 -17.68
C GLY A 27 -3.79 13.46 -16.45
N ALA A 28 -3.43 12.64 -15.45
CA ALA A 28 -2.73 13.07 -14.25
C ALA A 28 -1.22 12.87 -14.40
N PHE A 29 -0.45 13.73 -13.72
CA PHE A 29 0.99 13.62 -13.56
C PHE A 29 1.35 12.95 -12.24
N VAL A 30 2.54 12.33 -12.23
CA VAL A 30 3.06 11.62 -11.06
C VAL A 30 4.51 12.02 -10.82
N SER A 31 4.86 12.38 -9.59
CA SER A 31 6.24 12.37 -9.09
C SER A 31 6.45 11.12 -8.26
N ILE A 32 7.50 10.36 -8.56
CA ILE A 32 7.74 9.06 -7.95
C ILE A 32 8.82 9.13 -6.88
N ILE A 33 8.58 8.42 -5.76
CA ILE A 33 9.54 8.23 -4.69
C ILE A 33 10.00 6.77 -4.75
N VAL A 34 11.27 6.55 -5.05
CA VAL A 34 11.87 5.24 -5.28
C VAL A 34 13.23 5.12 -4.59
N ARG A 35 13.67 3.90 -4.29
CA ARG A 35 14.98 3.65 -3.66
C ARG A 35 16.12 3.34 -4.64
N ASN A 36 15.79 3.10 -5.91
CA ASN A 36 16.76 2.67 -6.93
C ASN A 36 16.57 3.49 -8.20
N GLU A 37 17.61 4.20 -8.58
CA GLU A 37 17.62 5.11 -9.71
C GLU A 37 17.49 4.38 -11.06
N ASP A 38 18.15 3.22 -11.23
CA ASP A 38 18.10 2.47 -12.48
C ASP A 38 16.67 2.03 -12.82
N LYS A 39 15.93 1.58 -11.79
CA LYS A 39 14.50 1.23 -11.96
C LYS A 39 13.63 2.45 -12.25
N ALA A 40 13.97 3.62 -11.71
CA ALA A 40 13.28 4.87 -12.04
C ALA A 40 13.49 5.25 -13.50
N ASN A 41 14.70 5.14 -14.01
CA ASN A 41 15.05 5.45 -15.40
C ASN A 41 14.21 4.64 -16.41
N HIS A 42 13.99 3.35 -16.13
CA HIS A 42 13.07 2.54 -16.92
C HIS A 42 11.64 3.10 -16.95
N LEU A 43 11.11 3.50 -15.80
CA LEU A 43 9.76 4.08 -15.71
C LEU A 43 9.66 5.42 -16.44
N ILE A 44 10.65 6.31 -16.32
CA ILE A 44 10.67 7.62 -17.00
C ILE A 44 10.66 7.43 -18.52
N THR A 45 11.41 6.47 -19.02
CA THR A 45 11.44 6.16 -20.46
C THR A 45 10.07 5.70 -20.95
N LYS A 46 9.37 4.90 -20.15
CA LYS A 46 8.08 4.29 -20.50
C LYS A 46 6.89 5.25 -20.33
N TYR A 47 6.91 6.10 -19.29
CA TYR A 47 5.75 6.91 -18.89
C TYR A 47 6.05 8.40 -18.93
N LYS A 48 5.42 9.13 -19.88
CA LYS A 48 5.64 10.58 -20.06
C LYS A 48 4.95 11.48 -19.03
N ASN A 49 4.06 10.93 -18.21
CA ASN A 49 3.39 11.64 -17.14
C ASN A 49 4.20 11.67 -15.83
N ILE A 50 5.38 11.07 -15.77
CA ILE A 50 6.30 11.21 -14.63
C ILE A 50 6.99 12.58 -14.76
N LYS A 51 6.85 13.42 -13.71
CA LYS A 51 7.41 14.77 -13.66
C LYS A 51 8.73 14.83 -12.92
N GLU A 52 8.84 14.14 -11.80
CA GLU A 52 9.99 14.20 -10.91
C GLU A 52 10.28 12.81 -10.34
N VAL A 53 11.54 12.58 -10.02
CA VAL A 53 12.01 11.37 -9.35
C VAL A 53 12.75 11.76 -8.09
N PHE A 54 12.32 11.21 -6.98
CA PHE A 54 12.97 11.38 -5.67
C PHE A 54 13.56 10.04 -5.24
N ILE A 55 14.86 10.04 -4.96
CA ILE A 55 15.54 8.86 -4.45
C ILE A 55 15.46 8.88 -2.94
N LEU A 56 14.64 7.98 -2.38
CA LEU A 56 14.39 7.87 -0.96
C LEU A 56 14.14 6.41 -0.58
N ASN A 57 14.90 5.91 0.39
CA ASN A 57 14.65 4.60 0.95
C ASN A 57 13.61 4.68 2.08
N MET A 58 12.42 4.21 1.82
CA MET A 58 11.33 4.17 2.81
C MET A 58 11.61 3.30 4.03
N ASN A 59 12.71 2.55 4.07
CA ASN A 59 13.14 1.80 5.24
C ASN A 59 14.19 2.54 6.09
N ASP A 60 14.71 3.65 5.60
CA ASP A 60 15.70 4.49 6.28
C ASP A 60 15.02 5.69 6.93
N THR A 61 14.81 5.61 8.25
CA THR A 61 14.11 6.66 8.99
C THR A 61 14.85 7.99 8.92
N ALA A 62 16.18 8.00 8.98
CA ALA A 62 16.97 9.23 8.92
C ALA A 62 16.80 9.93 7.56
N GLN A 63 16.82 9.19 6.45
CA GLN A 63 16.54 9.76 5.14
C GLN A 63 15.11 10.33 5.07
N VAL A 64 14.12 9.63 5.62
CA VAL A 64 12.73 10.10 5.59
C VAL A 64 12.53 11.34 6.47
N GLU A 65 13.14 11.41 7.63
CA GLU A 65 13.10 12.58 8.52
C GLU A 65 13.76 13.81 7.91
N GLN A 66 14.85 13.62 7.15
CA GLN A 66 15.56 14.71 6.46
C GLN A 66 14.92 15.07 5.12
N TYR A 67 13.99 14.25 4.63
CA TYR A 67 13.36 14.50 3.33
C TYR A 67 12.58 15.81 3.35
N SER A 68 12.85 16.64 2.37
CA SER A 68 12.09 17.86 2.10
C SER A 68 11.89 18.00 0.60
N LEU A 69 10.71 18.42 0.21
CA LEU A 69 10.45 18.83 -1.16
C LEU A 69 11.11 20.20 -1.37
N SER A 70 12.10 20.26 -2.25
CA SER A 70 12.94 21.45 -2.49
C SER A 70 12.26 22.53 -3.33
N HIS A 71 10.97 22.36 -3.70
CA HIS A 71 10.29 23.21 -4.65
C HIS A 71 8.96 23.72 -4.11
N ASN A 72 8.55 24.90 -4.58
CA ASN A 72 7.22 25.49 -4.32
C ASN A 72 6.06 24.73 -5.00
N ASN A 73 6.29 23.48 -5.41
CA ASN A 73 5.27 22.68 -6.06
C ASN A 73 4.23 22.22 -5.04
N MET A 74 2.95 22.45 -5.37
CA MET A 74 1.82 21.98 -4.59
C MET A 74 1.21 20.77 -5.29
N TYR A 75 1.09 19.66 -4.54
CA TYR A 75 0.56 18.39 -5.05
C TYR A 75 -0.94 18.25 -4.78
N ASP A 76 -1.64 17.59 -5.70
CA ASP A 76 -3.05 17.22 -5.55
C ASP A 76 -3.24 15.97 -4.67
N GLY A 77 -2.15 15.36 -4.20
CA GLY A 77 -2.18 14.27 -3.23
C GLY A 77 -0.94 13.39 -3.23
N ILE A 78 -1.00 12.37 -2.38
CA ILE A 78 0.00 11.31 -2.31
C ILE A 78 -0.67 9.94 -2.30
N ILE A 79 -0.04 8.96 -2.97
CA ILE A 79 -0.38 7.54 -2.89
C ILE A 79 0.75 6.82 -2.16
N ASN A 80 0.50 6.44 -0.93
CA ASN A 80 1.39 5.65 -0.08
C ASN A 80 1.24 4.17 -0.43
N ASN A 81 2.02 3.72 -1.44
CA ASN A 81 1.98 2.36 -1.96
C ASN A 81 3.21 1.53 -1.60
N ALA A 82 4.30 2.15 -1.16
CA ALA A 82 5.47 1.41 -0.68
C ALA A 82 5.09 0.48 0.48
N GLY A 83 5.58 -0.75 0.43
CA GLY A 83 5.34 -1.74 1.47
C GLY A 83 6.21 -2.97 1.28
N LEU A 84 6.42 -3.68 2.38
CA LEU A 84 7.11 -4.97 2.39
C LEU A 84 6.48 -5.92 3.40
N GLY A 85 6.79 -7.21 3.27
CA GLY A 85 6.37 -8.25 4.20
C GLY A 85 7.30 -9.44 4.11
N TYR A 86 7.33 -10.22 5.18
CA TYR A 86 7.97 -11.53 5.25
C TYR A 86 6.93 -12.50 5.80
N PHE A 87 6.69 -13.60 5.09
CA PHE A 87 5.70 -14.61 5.46
C PHE A 87 6.42 -15.85 6.00
N LYS A 88 6.44 -15.97 7.31
CA LYS A 88 7.08 -17.06 8.07
C LYS A 88 6.59 -17.04 9.52
N SER A 89 6.95 -18.05 10.31
CA SER A 89 6.58 -18.09 11.74
C SER A 89 7.19 -16.91 12.49
N ASN A 90 6.58 -16.51 13.60
CA ASN A 90 7.06 -15.37 14.39
C ASN A 90 8.52 -15.56 14.83
N GLU A 91 8.87 -16.75 15.26
CA GLU A 91 10.21 -17.11 15.77
C GLU A 91 11.29 -17.06 14.68
N ALA A 92 10.89 -17.22 13.42
CA ALA A 92 11.82 -17.20 12.28
C ALA A 92 12.18 -15.78 11.81
N HIS A 93 11.48 -14.74 12.31
CA HIS A 93 11.81 -13.37 11.97
C HIS A 93 13.06 -12.89 12.71
N THR A 94 13.97 -12.27 11.99
CA THR A 94 15.03 -11.48 12.61
C THR A 94 14.51 -10.15 13.12
N SER A 95 15.19 -9.56 14.10
CA SER A 95 14.84 -8.22 14.60
C SER A 95 14.85 -7.15 13.51
N ASN A 96 15.72 -7.29 12.50
CA ASN A 96 15.77 -6.34 11.38
C ASN A 96 14.54 -6.48 10.48
N GLU A 97 14.14 -7.69 10.13
CA GLU A 97 12.94 -7.92 9.32
C GLU A 97 11.68 -7.39 10.00
N ILE A 98 11.56 -7.55 11.31
CA ILE A 98 10.45 -6.98 12.09
C ILE A 98 10.48 -5.45 11.96
N LYS A 99 11.62 -4.81 12.24
CA LYS A 99 11.79 -3.36 12.12
C LYS A 99 11.47 -2.87 10.70
N ASP A 100 11.98 -3.55 9.68
CA ASP A 100 11.78 -3.22 8.28
C ASP A 100 10.29 -3.16 7.91
N ILE A 101 9.50 -4.14 8.37
CA ILE A 101 8.04 -4.17 8.13
C ILE A 101 7.37 -2.93 8.73
N TYR A 102 7.60 -2.66 10.02
CA TYR A 102 6.92 -1.56 10.71
C TYR A 102 7.42 -0.20 10.24
N HIS A 103 8.73 -0.04 10.01
CA HIS A 103 9.27 1.21 9.49
C HIS A 103 8.72 1.52 8.10
N THR A 104 8.81 0.59 7.15
CA THR A 104 8.34 0.85 5.78
C THR A 104 6.83 1.01 5.69
N ASN A 105 6.06 0.11 6.35
CA ASN A 105 4.61 0.06 6.14
C ASN A 105 3.84 1.09 6.99
N LEU A 106 4.43 1.62 8.05
CA LEU A 106 3.75 2.48 9.01
C LEU A 106 4.57 3.70 9.41
N VAL A 107 5.68 3.51 10.12
CA VAL A 107 6.38 4.61 10.80
C VAL A 107 6.87 5.65 9.79
N ASN A 108 7.66 5.24 8.83
CA ASN A 108 8.26 6.12 7.83
C ASN A 108 7.22 6.66 6.84
N LEU A 109 6.13 5.91 6.59
CA LEU A 109 4.99 6.41 5.82
C LEU A 109 4.34 7.61 6.54
N ILE A 110 4.11 7.51 7.85
CA ILE A 110 3.51 8.60 8.64
C ILE A 110 4.46 9.79 8.73
N ILE A 111 5.76 9.56 8.98
CA ILE A 111 6.77 10.61 8.99
C ILE A 111 6.82 11.33 7.63
N LEU A 112 6.88 10.59 6.53
CA LEU A 112 6.85 11.17 5.18
C LEU A 112 5.58 11.99 4.96
N LEU A 113 4.42 11.45 5.33
CA LEU A 113 3.15 12.17 5.21
C LEU A 113 3.22 13.52 5.93
N ASN A 114 3.69 13.55 7.18
CA ASN A 114 3.83 14.80 7.93
C ASN A 114 4.78 15.80 7.24
N ARG A 115 5.86 15.30 6.63
CA ARG A 115 6.82 16.14 5.91
C ARG A 115 6.23 16.77 4.65
N ILE A 116 5.31 16.07 3.97
CA ILE A 116 4.72 16.55 2.71
C ILE A 116 3.39 17.28 2.87
N LEU A 117 2.74 17.20 4.05
CA LEU A 117 1.48 17.92 4.30
C LEU A 117 1.52 19.40 3.92
N PRO A 118 2.60 20.18 4.20
CA PRO A 118 2.68 21.59 3.81
C PRO A 118 2.67 21.83 2.30
N TYR A 119 2.99 20.81 1.51
CA TYR A 119 3.05 20.87 0.04
C TYR A 119 1.80 20.31 -0.63
N LEU A 120 0.75 20.03 0.13
CA LEU A 120 -0.51 19.52 -0.38
C LEU A 120 -1.53 20.65 -0.52
N LYS A 121 -2.22 20.68 -1.66
CA LYS A 121 -3.34 21.59 -1.89
C LYS A 121 -4.52 21.26 -0.97
N ARG A 122 -5.33 22.24 -0.65
CA ARG A 122 -6.62 21.98 0.01
C ARG A 122 -7.46 21.02 -0.85
N GLY A 123 -8.06 20.03 -0.23
CA GLY A 123 -8.80 18.97 -0.92
C GLY A 123 -7.93 17.89 -1.57
N ALA A 124 -6.60 17.92 -1.34
CA ALA A 124 -5.68 16.87 -1.82
C ALA A 124 -6.07 15.49 -1.34
N SER A 125 -5.73 14.47 -2.12
CA SER A 125 -6.03 13.07 -1.79
C SER A 125 -4.85 12.38 -1.13
N ILE A 126 -5.05 11.83 0.06
CA ILE A 126 -4.14 10.91 0.74
C ILE A 126 -4.67 9.50 0.52
N VAL A 127 -3.93 8.67 -0.20
CA VAL A 127 -4.31 7.29 -0.49
C VAL A 127 -3.32 6.34 0.19
N ASN A 128 -3.80 5.56 1.14
CA ASN A 128 -2.99 4.58 1.85
C ASN A 128 -3.32 3.16 1.40
N ILE A 129 -2.33 2.48 0.79
CA ILE A 129 -2.46 1.08 0.38
C ILE A 129 -2.21 0.18 1.59
N SER A 130 -3.31 -0.28 2.20
CA SER A 130 -3.32 -1.26 3.28
C SER A 130 -3.41 -2.69 2.70
N SER A 131 -4.26 -3.54 3.23
CA SER A 131 -4.53 -4.91 2.76
C SER A 131 -5.80 -5.44 3.41
N ILE A 132 -6.46 -6.42 2.81
CA ILE A 132 -7.50 -7.21 3.48
C ILE A 132 -6.95 -7.96 4.70
N SER A 133 -5.64 -8.27 4.76
CA SER A 133 -5.00 -8.89 5.93
C SER A 133 -5.05 -8.00 7.18
N SER A 134 -5.31 -6.70 7.03
CA SER A 134 -5.57 -5.78 8.15
C SER A 134 -6.87 -6.10 8.92
N LYS A 135 -7.76 -6.89 8.32
CA LYS A 135 -9.11 -7.19 8.81
C LYS A 135 -9.29 -8.63 9.26
N VAL A 136 -8.26 -9.47 9.16
CA VAL A 136 -8.34 -10.91 9.44
C VAL A 136 -7.08 -11.43 10.10
N THR A 137 -7.21 -12.38 11.02
CA THR A 137 -6.07 -13.09 11.60
C THR A 137 -5.27 -13.80 10.49
N THR A 138 -3.99 -13.50 10.41
CA THR A 138 -3.12 -13.98 9.33
C THR A 138 -1.90 -14.69 9.93
N PRO A 139 -2.00 -15.99 10.24
CA PRO A 139 -0.84 -16.80 10.66
C PRO A 139 0.26 -16.73 9.60
N TYR A 140 1.52 -16.81 10.04
CA TYR A 140 2.73 -16.70 9.20
C TYR A 140 2.88 -15.37 8.43
N GLY A 141 1.97 -14.42 8.63
CA GLY A 141 2.03 -13.04 8.13
C GLY A 141 1.66 -12.03 9.21
N SER A 142 1.86 -12.37 10.49
CA SER A 142 1.39 -11.62 11.65
C SER A 142 1.90 -10.18 11.68
N HIS A 143 3.22 -9.96 11.48
CA HIS A 143 3.82 -8.63 11.47
C HIS A 143 3.32 -7.77 10.30
N TYR A 144 3.20 -8.37 9.11
CA TYR A 144 2.63 -7.68 7.96
C TYR A 144 1.18 -7.26 8.23
N ALA A 145 0.33 -8.20 8.66
CA ALA A 145 -1.07 -7.93 8.97
C ALA A 145 -1.22 -6.86 10.06
N ALA A 146 -0.41 -6.95 11.14
CA ALA A 146 -0.40 -5.95 12.21
C ALA A 146 -0.01 -4.55 11.70
N SER A 147 1.03 -4.44 10.85
CA SER A 147 1.45 -3.16 10.27
C SER A 147 0.35 -2.54 9.40
N LYS A 148 -0.36 -3.36 8.60
CA LYS A 148 -1.46 -2.91 7.75
C LYS A 148 -2.72 -2.58 8.56
N ALA A 149 -2.99 -3.29 9.65
CA ALA A 149 -4.07 -2.96 10.59
C ALA A 149 -3.80 -1.61 11.29
N ALA A 150 -2.56 -1.38 11.74
CA ALA A 150 -2.15 -0.10 12.32
C ALA A 150 -2.28 1.05 11.30
N LEU A 151 -1.87 0.84 10.05
CA LEU A 151 -2.05 1.83 8.97
C LEU A 151 -3.53 2.14 8.72
N SER A 152 -4.40 1.13 8.71
CA SER A 152 -5.84 1.33 8.53
C SER A 152 -6.44 2.12 9.68
N SER A 153 -6.05 1.82 10.93
CA SER A 153 -6.49 2.54 12.12
C SER A 153 -6.02 4.00 12.09
N PHE A 154 -4.74 4.24 11.80
CA PHE A 154 -4.20 5.58 11.61
C PHE A 154 -4.98 6.36 10.53
N THR A 155 -5.20 5.74 9.37
CA THR A 155 -5.89 6.38 8.25
C THR A 155 -7.31 6.81 8.62
N ASN A 156 -8.03 5.98 9.38
CA ASN A 156 -9.38 6.30 9.84
C ASN A 156 -9.41 7.49 10.79
N ALA A 157 -8.49 7.55 11.77
CA ALA A 157 -8.38 8.68 12.69
C ALA A 157 -7.97 9.96 11.93
N PHE A 158 -6.92 9.88 11.12
CA PHE A 158 -6.40 10.99 10.33
C PHE A 158 -7.44 11.61 9.39
N ARG A 159 -8.34 10.79 8.83
CA ARG A 159 -9.44 11.27 7.99
C ARG A 159 -10.41 12.17 8.75
N LEU A 160 -10.65 11.91 10.02
CA LEU A 160 -11.53 12.74 10.88
C LEU A 160 -10.80 13.99 11.39
N GLU A 161 -9.49 13.91 11.59
CA GLU A 161 -8.65 15.05 11.99
C GLU A 161 -8.46 16.08 10.86
N ARG A 162 -8.52 15.61 9.58
CA ARG A 162 -8.20 16.41 8.40
C ARG A 162 -9.35 16.44 7.39
N GLU A 163 -10.45 17.07 7.79
CA GLU A 163 -11.64 17.25 6.94
C GLU A 163 -11.36 18.10 5.69
N ASP A 164 -10.28 18.87 5.71
CA ASP A 164 -9.79 19.66 4.57
C ASP A 164 -9.11 18.79 3.49
N LEU A 165 -8.86 17.50 3.74
CA LEU A 165 -8.26 16.55 2.81
C LEU A 165 -9.26 15.43 2.44
N HIS A 166 -8.98 14.75 1.34
CA HIS A 166 -9.63 13.49 1.00
C HIS A 166 -8.71 12.34 1.39
N VAL A 167 -9.14 11.47 2.32
CA VAL A 167 -8.35 10.35 2.79
C VAL A 167 -9.02 9.04 2.41
N LEU A 168 -8.31 8.19 1.67
CA LEU A 168 -8.78 6.91 1.12
C LEU A 168 -7.93 5.75 1.64
N THR A 169 -8.56 4.78 2.29
CA THR A 169 -7.96 3.47 2.60
C THR A 169 -8.24 2.49 1.47
N VAL A 170 -7.21 1.83 0.97
CA VAL A 170 -7.32 0.76 -0.03
C VAL A 170 -6.91 -0.56 0.63
N ASN A 171 -7.80 -1.53 0.63
CA ASN A 171 -7.57 -2.86 1.19
C ASN A 171 -7.63 -3.92 0.06
N PRO A 172 -6.55 -4.12 -0.70
CA PRO A 172 -6.51 -5.14 -1.73
C PRO A 172 -6.36 -6.53 -1.13
N GLY A 173 -6.97 -7.51 -1.81
CA GLY A 173 -6.61 -8.91 -1.70
C GLY A 173 -5.29 -9.23 -2.41
N PRO A 174 -4.93 -10.51 -2.53
CA PRO A 174 -3.73 -10.91 -3.22
C PRO A 174 -3.81 -10.55 -4.71
N PHE A 175 -2.70 -10.11 -5.29
CA PHE A 175 -2.51 -9.88 -6.72
C PHE A 175 -1.09 -10.29 -7.11
N LYS A 176 -0.89 -10.69 -8.35
CA LYS A 176 0.43 -11.12 -8.83
C LYS A 176 1.44 -9.98 -8.74
N SER A 177 2.50 -10.18 -7.97
CA SER A 177 3.50 -9.13 -7.75
C SER A 177 4.84 -9.71 -7.28
N GLN A 178 5.92 -8.98 -7.55
CA GLN A 178 7.24 -9.29 -6.98
C GLN A 178 7.26 -9.19 -5.44
N PHE A 179 6.26 -8.55 -4.84
CA PHE A 179 6.11 -8.48 -3.39
C PHE A 179 5.96 -9.89 -2.78
N HIS A 180 5.05 -10.72 -3.32
CA HIS A 180 4.81 -12.07 -2.79
C HIS A 180 6.03 -12.96 -2.93
N ALA A 181 6.73 -12.90 -4.08
CA ALA A 181 7.95 -13.67 -4.29
C ALA A 181 9.08 -13.30 -3.31
N LYS A 182 9.11 -12.06 -2.83
CA LYS A 182 10.06 -11.60 -1.79
C LYS A 182 9.59 -11.93 -0.38
N ALA A 183 8.28 -11.81 -0.13
CA ALA A 183 7.69 -12.07 1.17
C ALA A 183 7.68 -13.56 1.51
N ASP A 184 7.51 -14.40 0.50
CA ASP A 184 7.53 -15.86 0.59
C ASP A 184 8.35 -16.48 -0.56
N PRO A 185 9.67 -16.63 -0.38
CA PRO A 185 10.53 -17.25 -1.40
C PRO A 185 10.18 -18.71 -1.73
N SER A 186 9.43 -19.42 -0.88
CA SER A 186 8.97 -20.79 -1.15
C SER A 186 7.89 -20.86 -2.24
N GLY A 187 7.23 -19.74 -2.52
CA GLY A 187 6.10 -19.63 -3.46
C GLY A 187 4.81 -20.31 -2.98
N HIS A 188 4.76 -20.74 -1.73
CA HIS A 188 3.59 -21.42 -1.15
C HIS A 188 2.38 -20.47 -1.11
N PHE A 189 2.58 -19.22 -0.66
CA PHE A 189 1.52 -18.22 -0.62
C PHE A 189 0.97 -17.90 -2.02
N GLU A 190 1.83 -17.80 -3.03
CA GLU A 190 1.42 -17.54 -4.40
C GLU A 190 0.55 -18.69 -4.94
N LYS A 191 0.94 -19.94 -4.67
CA LYS A 191 0.14 -21.13 -5.05
C LYS A 191 -1.22 -21.12 -4.37
N LEU A 192 -1.29 -20.87 -3.06
CA LEU A 192 -2.55 -20.82 -2.30
C LEU A 192 -3.51 -19.74 -2.79
N THR A 193 -2.98 -18.63 -3.27
CA THR A 193 -3.80 -17.49 -3.67
C THR A 193 -4.04 -17.40 -5.17
N SER A 194 -3.45 -18.27 -5.99
CA SER A 194 -3.45 -18.18 -7.44
C SER A 194 -4.83 -18.03 -8.09
N GLN A 195 -5.85 -18.70 -7.53
CA GLN A 195 -7.23 -18.67 -8.06
C GLN A 195 -8.04 -17.42 -7.64
N ILE A 196 -7.53 -16.67 -6.67
CA ILE A 196 -8.24 -15.52 -6.09
C ILE A 196 -7.46 -14.20 -6.30
N GLN A 197 -6.40 -14.23 -7.09
CA GLN A 197 -5.60 -13.06 -7.38
C GLN A 197 -6.38 -12.03 -8.19
N LEU A 198 -6.26 -10.78 -7.76
CA LEU A 198 -6.79 -9.64 -8.49
C LEU A 198 -5.92 -9.35 -9.72
N ASN A 199 -6.56 -8.86 -10.77
CA ASN A 199 -5.86 -8.20 -11.86
C ASN A 199 -5.36 -6.83 -11.36
N VAL A 200 -4.08 -6.54 -11.55
CA VAL A 200 -3.45 -5.34 -10.99
C VAL A 200 -3.87 -4.07 -11.75
N GLU A 201 -4.15 -4.20 -13.04
CA GLU A 201 -4.64 -3.12 -13.91
C GLU A 201 -6.05 -2.70 -13.50
N ASP A 202 -6.95 -3.67 -13.25
CA ASP A 202 -8.30 -3.40 -12.75
C ASP A 202 -8.28 -2.76 -11.36
N LEU A 203 -7.39 -3.24 -10.49
CA LEU A 203 -7.23 -2.68 -9.15
C LEU A 203 -6.75 -1.22 -9.20
N SER A 204 -5.74 -0.93 -10.02
CA SER A 204 -5.22 0.44 -10.16
C SER A 204 -6.27 1.39 -10.73
N GLU A 205 -7.03 0.95 -11.71
CA GLU A 205 -8.14 1.72 -12.30
C GLU A 205 -9.26 1.97 -11.27
N GLN A 206 -9.58 0.98 -10.44
CA GLN A 206 -10.54 1.17 -9.34
C GLN A 206 -10.05 2.15 -8.29
N ILE A 207 -8.75 2.15 -7.95
CA ILE A 207 -8.15 3.11 -7.04
C ILE A 207 -8.32 4.52 -7.61
N VAL A 208 -7.91 4.75 -8.85
CA VAL A 208 -8.01 6.06 -9.51
C VAL A 208 -9.47 6.53 -9.61
N LYS A 209 -10.41 5.67 -10.01
CA LYS A 209 -11.85 5.99 -10.01
C LYS A 209 -12.38 6.31 -8.61
N SER A 210 -11.85 5.66 -7.57
CA SER A 210 -12.25 5.93 -6.19
C SER A 210 -11.71 7.26 -5.68
N MET A 211 -10.51 7.67 -6.10
CA MET A 211 -9.98 9.00 -5.85
C MET A 211 -10.86 10.07 -6.50
N ILE A 212 -11.26 9.88 -7.76
CA ILE A 212 -12.16 10.80 -8.48
C ILE A 212 -13.51 10.92 -7.75
N LYS A 213 -14.07 9.79 -7.32
CA LYS A 213 -15.37 9.73 -6.61
C LYS A 213 -15.27 10.07 -5.12
N ARG A 214 -14.08 10.44 -4.63
CA ARG A 214 -13.78 10.76 -3.23
C ARG A 214 -14.30 9.70 -2.24
N LYS A 215 -14.14 8.41 -2.57
CA LYS A 215 -14.45 7.32 -1.65
C LYS A 215 -13.48 7.33 -0.47
N ILE A 216 -13.95 6.93 0.70
CA ILE A 216 -13.12 6.87 1.92
C ILE A 216 -12.45 5.50 2.11
N GLU A 217 -13.01 4.46 1.50
CA GLU A 217 -12.49 3.10 1.60
C GLU A 217 -12.88 2.27 0.38
N ILE A 218 -11.98 1.39 -0.06
CA ILE A 218 -12.23 0.32 -1.02
C ILE A 218 -11.63 -0.98 -0.52
N ASN A 219 -12.39 -2.06 -0.67
CA ASN A 219 -12.02 -3.42 -0.32
C ASN A 219 -12.21 -4.29 -1.55
N GLU A 220 -11.16 -4.95 -2.02
CA GLU A 220 -11.20 -5.80 -3.21
C GLU A 220 -10.51 -7.15 -2.94
N PRO A 221 -11.13 -8.25 -3.40
CA PRO A 221 -12.40 -8.34 -4.12
C PRO A 221 -13.62 -8.21 -3.18
N LYS A 222 -14.76 -7.76 -3.71
CA LYS A 222 -15.98 -7.48 -2.93
C LYS A 222 -16.52 -8.68 -2.17
N TRP A 223 -16.48 -9.90 -2.76
CA TRP A 223 -16.92 -11.10 -2.09
C TRP A 223 -16.11 -11.42 -0.83
N MET A 224 -14.80 -11.13 -0.87
CA MET A 224 -13.92 -11.33 0.28
C MET A 224 -14.20 -10.29 1.38
N ASP A 225 -14.44 -9.02 1.02
CA ASP A 225 -14.87 -8.00 1.98
C ASP A 225 -16.14 -8.40 2.72
N LEU A 226 -17.12 -8.95 2.01
CA LEU A 226 -18.37 -9.44 2.64
C LEU A 226 -18.07 -10.55 3.65
N GLY A 227 -17.25 -11.54 3.28
CA GLY A 227 -16.83 -12.61 4.19
C GLY A 227 -16.08 -12.07 5.42
N LEU A 228 -15.20 -11.08 5.24
CA LEU A 228 -14.46 -10.46 6.34
C LEU A 228 -15.37 -9.66 7.30
N ARG A 229 -16.42 -9.04 6.82
CA ARG A 229 -17.42 -8.38 7.69
C ARG A 229 -18.12 -9.39 8.61
N PHE A 230 -18.49 -10.55 8.09
CA PHE A 230 -19.04 -11.62 8.93
C PHE A 230 -18.00 -12.16 9.91
N TYR A 231 -16.76 -12.40 9.45
CA TYR A 231 -15.66 -12.81 10.32
C TYR A 231 -15.46 -11.84 11.50
N GLN A 232 -15.50 -10.53 11.25
CA GLN A 232 -15.29 -9.51 12.29
C GLN A 232 -16.36 -9.48 13.38
N LEU A 233 -17.55 -10.04 13.14
CA LEU A 233 -18.60 -10.14 14.17
C LEU A 233 -18.25 -11.16 15.27
N ALA A 234 -17.54 -12.25 14.92
CA ALA A 234 -17.19 -13.30 15.89
C ALA A 234 -15.85 -13.97 15.51
N PRO A 235 -14.71 -13.24 15.51
CA PRO A 235 -13.44 -13.75 14.96
C PRO A 235 -13.02 -15.09 15.59
N ARG A 236 -13.10 -15.21 16.91
CA ARG A 236 -12.67 -16.41 17.65
C ARG A 236 -13.50 -17.64 17.33
N THR A 237 -14.76 -17.47 17.05
CA THR A 237 -15.66 -18.57 16.61
C THR A 237 -15.24 -19.05 15.21
N PHE A 238 -15.03 -18.13 14.27
CA PHE A 238 -14.58 -18.49 12.93
C PHE A 238 -13.19 -19.14 12.93
N GLU A 239 -12.23 -18.62 13.70
CA GLU A 239 -10.90 -19.21 13.85
C GLU A 239 -10.96 -20.63 14.40
N LYS A 240 -11.88 -20.93 15.35
CA LYS A 240 -12.07 -22.26 15.90
C LYS A 240 -12.68 -23.22 14.87
N LEU A 241 -13.72 -22.77 14.16
CA LEU A 241 -14.44 -23.58 13.17
C LEU A 241 -13.58 -23.89 11.93
N PHE A 242 -12.80 -22.91 11.47
CA PHE A 242 -12.00 -23.00 10.24
C PHE A 242 -10.49 -23.04 10.50
N LYS A 243 -10.07 -23.58 11.65
CA LYS A 243 -8.67 -23.58 12.10
C LYS A 243 -7.69 -24.07 11.02
N GLN A 244 -8.03 -25.14 10.30
CA GLN A 244 -7.16 -25.69 9.25
C GLN A 244 -6.94 -24.72 8.09
N SER A 245 -7.99 -23.99 7.66
CA SER A 245 -7.88 -22.95 6.62
C SER A 245 -6.97 -21.80 7.07
N PHE A 246 -7.04 -21.37 8.34
CA PHE A 246 -6.14 -20.35 8.86
C PHE A 246 -4.68 -20.83 8.89
N LEU A 247 -4.45 -22.10 9.20
CA LEU A 247 -3.11 -22.69 9.28
C LEU A 247 -2.56 -23.18 7.94
N SER A 248 -3.37 -23.19 6.86
CA SER A 248 -2.92 -23.63 5.52
C SER A 248 -1.77 -22.79 4.94
N LYS A 249 -1.53 -21.60 5.50
CA LYS A 249 -0.40 -20.72 5.15
C LYS A 249 0.93 -21.15 5.80
N LYS A 250 0.94 -22.28 6.52
CA LYS A 250 2.17 -22.80 7.13
C LYS A 250 3.20 -23.06 6.04
N ILE A 251 4.31 -22.36 6.12
CA ILE A 251 5.50 -22.55 5.31
C ILE A 251 6.38 -23.49 6.12
N GLU A 252 6.66 -24.69 5.60
CA GLU A 252 7.57 -25.66 6.22
C GLU A 252 9.00 -25.22 6.09
#